data_9fb4c25fbdee7fb65eed002e5ecc466e
#
_entry.id   9fb4c25fbdee7fb65eed002e5ecc466e
#
_cell.length_a   1.000
_cell.length_b   1.000
_cell.length_c   1.000
_cell.angle_alpha   90.00
_cell.angle_beta   90.00
_cell.angle_gamma   90.00
#
_symmetry.space_group_name_H-M   'P 1'
#
loop_
_entity.id
_entity.type
_entity.pdbx_description
1 polymer ?
#
loop_
_entity_poly.entity_id
_entity_poly.type
_entity_poly.pdbx_seq_one_letter_code
_entity_poly.pdbx_strand_id
1 'polypeptide(L)'
;MCSTLLLAGSLRNPTRDARGAVALFAAQKPAEAKLQLTSSSFEADSALPAKYTCDGAGVSPALAWTDPPAGTQSFALVVDDPDVPTKTVVHWLIYDLPPATRALPEGVPTKAKLPDGSRQGKNVTGKVGYTGPCPQKGGAAHHYFFKLYALDYQTGLKPKATAADVEKAIKGHILAQAELIARFQH
;
A
#
# COMPACT_ATOMS: atom_id res chain seq x y z
N MET A 1 -49.67 50.28 -64.70
CA MET A 1 -48.89 49.75 -65.81
C MET A 1 -47.53 49.37 -65.20
N CYS A 2 -47.33 48.18 -64.82
CA CYS A 2 -46.00 47.68 -64.63
C CYS A 2 -46.07 46.21 -64.48
N SER A 3 -45.39 45.49 -65.32
CA SER A 3 -45.41 44.08 -65.54
C SER A 3 -44.57 43.37 -64.51
N THR A 4 -45.11 42.31 -63.95
CA THR A 4 -44.47 41.41 -62.93
C THR A 4 -43.72 40.30 -63.65
N LEU A 5 -42.46 40.18 -63.40
CA LEU A 5 -41.64 39.00 -63.83
C LEU A 5 -41.37 38.12 -62.67
N LEU A 6 -41.90 36.89 -62.70
CA LEU A 6 -41.62 35.80 -61.76
C LEU A 6 -40.35 35.07 -62.19
N LEU A 7 -39.38 35.00 -61.32
CA LEU A 7 -38.22 34.12 -61.43
C LEU A 7 -38.38 32.96 -60.43
N ALA A 8 -38.59 31.78 -60.97
CA ALA A 8 -38.61 30.51 -60.18
C ALA A 8 -37.18 30.08 -59.86
N GLY A 9 -36.82 30.18 -58.59
CA GLY A 9 -35.59 29.67 -58.07
C GLY A 9 -35.73 28.18 -57.60
N SER A 10 -35.03 27.32 -58.31
CA SER A 10 -34.97 25.89 -58.00
C SER A 10 -34.23 25.60 -56.68
N LEU A 11 -34.96 25.13 -55.70
CA LEU A 11 -34.42 24.67 -54.45
C LEU A 11 -33.74 23.27 -54.65
N ARG A 12 -32.43 23.25 -54.67
CA ARG A 12 -31.66 22.02 -54.59
C ARG A 12 -31.64 21.56 -53.14
N ASN A 13 -32.27 20.42 -52.87
CA ASN A 13 -32.13 19.67 -51.61
C ASN A 13 -30.70 19.22 -51.42
N PRO A 14 -30.03 19.50 -50.28
CA PRO A 14 -28.81 18.82 -49.97
C PRO A 14 -29.12 17.43 -49.47
N THR A 15 -28.63 16.41 -50.16
CA THR A 15 -28.63 15.02 -49.79
C THR A 15 -27.93 14.87 -48.44
N ARG A 16 -28.68 14.38 -47.43
CA ARG A 16 -28.15 13.94 -46.16
C ARG A 16 -27.32 12.65 -46.36
N ASP A 17 -26.00 12.77 -46.33
CA ASP A 17 -25.11 11.66 -46.10
C ASP A 17 -25.09 11.35 -44.59
N ALA A 18 -25.99 10.47 -44.20
CA ALA A 18 -26.06 9.97 -42.84
C ALA A 18 -25.10 8.77 -42.68
N ARG A 19 -23.83 9.02 -42.60
CA ARG A 19 -22.89 8.07 -41.99
C ARG A 19 -22.45 8.61 -40.63
N GLY A 20 -23.37 8.48 -39.68
CA GLY A 20 -23.08 8.69 -38.27
C GLY A 20 -22.08 7.62 -37.80
N ALA A 21 -20.80 7.93 -37.85
CA ALA A 21 -19.80 7.17 -37.16
C ALA A 21 -20.03 7.41 -35.67
N VAL A 22 -20.79 6.52 -35.02
CA VAL A 22 -20.82 6.40 -33.57
C VAL A 22 -19.46 5.89 -33.17
N ALA A 23 -18.55 6.78 -32.78
CA ALA A 23 -17.31 6.39 -32.14
C ALA A 23 -17.69 5.69 -30.83
N LEU A 24 -17.68 4.37 -30.83
CA LEU A 24 -17.68 3.59 -29.61
C LEU A 24 -16.37 3.94 -28.87
N PHE A 25 -16.46 4.88 -27.94
CA PHE A 25 -15.45 4.97 -26.90
C PHE A 25 -15.52 3.66 -26.09
N ALA A 26 -14.73 2.68 -26.49
CA ALA A 26 -14.47 1.53 -25.64
C ALA A 26 -13.88 2.12 -24.34
N ALA A 27 -14.66 2.08 -23.26
CA ALA A 27 -14.20 2.40 -21.94
C ALA A 27 -13.03 1.43 -21.66
N GLN A 28 -11.81 1.92 -21.81
CA GLN A 28 -10.64 1.18 -21.35
C GLN A 28 -10.83 0.99 -19.84
N LYS A 29 -10.98 -0.27 -19.41
CA LYS A 29 -10.94 -0.63 -17.99
C LYS A 29 -9.68 0.05 -17.43
N PRO A 30 -9.79 0.93 -16.41
CA PRO A 30 -8.60 1.53 -15.81
C PRO A 30 -7.64 0.39 -15.46
N ALA A 31 -6.39 0.48 -15.85
CA ALA A 31 -5.37 -0.45 -15.39
C ALA A 31 -5.45 -0.44 -13.86
N GLU A 32 -5.68 -1.61 -13.25
CA GLU A 32 -5.78 -1.72 -11.80
C GLU A 32 -4.48 -1.16 -11.22
N ALA A 33 -4.58 -0.01 -10.56
CA ALA A 33 -3.43 0.64 -9.97
C ALA A 33 -2.81 -0.33 -8.97
N LYS A 34 -1.56 -0.70 -9.20
CA LYS A 34 -0.83 -1.62 -8.33
C LYS A 34 -0.68 -0.95 -6.97
N LEU A 35 -0.98 -1.67 -5.89
CA LEU A 35 -0.70 -1.20 -4.54
C LEU A 35 0.79 -0.88 -4.42
N GLN A 36 1.13 0.31 -3.96
CA GLN A 36 2.51 0.76 -3.75
C GLN A 36 2.68 1.22 -2.32
N LEU A 37 3.82 0.90 -1.72
CA LEU A 37 4.22 1.32 -0.37
C LEU A 37 5.42 2.24 -0.47
N THR A 38 5.36 3.38 0.19
CA THR A 38 6.40 4.41 0.21
C THR A 38 6.65 4.91 1.63
N SER A 39 7.74 5.61 1.82
CA SER A 39 8.07 6.32 3.07
C SER A 39 8.54 7.72 2.77
N SER A 40 8.16 8.70 3.58
CA SER A 40 8.78 10.02 3.59
C SER A 40 10.06 10.05 4.43
N SER A 41 10.38 8.95 5.10
CA SER A 41 11.51 8.83 6.03
C SER A 41 12.77 8.29 5.35
N PHE A 42 12.63 7.53 4.27
CA PHE A 42 13.72 6.93 3.48
C PHE A 42 13.23 6.53 2.10
N GLU A 43 14.13 6.40 1.14
CA GLU A 43 13.84 5.91 -0.21
C GLU A 43 14.01 4.39 -0.30
N ALA A 44 13.36 3.77 -1.29
CA ALA A 44 13.50 2.33 -1.55
C ALA A 44 14.99 1.97 -1.77
N ASP A 45 15.42 0.85 -1.21
CA ASP A 45 16.79 0.32 -1.25
C ASP A 45 17.87 1.26 -0.67
N SER A 46 17.48 2.31 0.03
CA SER A 46 18.40 3.24 0.69
C SER A 46 18.74 2.80 2.12
N ALA A 47 19.71 3.48 2.71
CA ALA A 47 20.05 3.31 4.12
C ALA A 47 18.90 3.80 5.01
N LEU A 48 18.50 2.98 5.99
CA LEU A 48 17.54 3.38 7.01
C LEU A 48 18.19 4.39 7.95
N PRO A 49 17.64 5.61 8.12
CA PRO A 49 18.21 6.59 9.01
C PRO A 49 18.32 6.10 10.46
N ALA A 50 19.38 6.47 11.15
CA ALA A 50 19.71 6.04 12.52
C ALA A 50 18.53 6.21 13.50
N LYS A 51 17.71 7.24 13.31
CA LYS A 51 16.49 7.49 14.10
C LYS A 51 15.56 6.29 14.22
N TYR A 52 15.48 5.45 13.18
CA TYR A 52 14.59 4.28 13.10
C TYR A 52 15.26 2.98 13.49
N THR A 53 16.52 3.02 13.94
CA THR A 53 17.37 1.88 14.29
C THR A 53 17.76 1.91 15.76
N CYS A 54 18.54 0.90 16.21
CA CYS A 54 19.08 0.90 17.57
C CYS A 54 20.16 1.98 17.82
N ASP A 55 20.67 2.61 16.76
CA ASP A 55 21.60 3.73 16.88
C ASP A 55 20.92 5.06 17.23
N GLY A 56 19.59 5.08 17.21
CA GLY A 56 18.79 6.25 17.51
C GLY A 56 17.60 5.95 18.40
N ALA A 57 16.50 6.65 18.16
CA ALA A 57 15.29 6.53 18.98
C ALA A 57 14.55 5.19 18.79
N GLY A 58 14.81 4.45 17.71
CA GLY A 58 14.16 3.17 17.40
C GLY A 58 12.65 3.30 17.18
N VAL A 59 12.17 4.46 16.74
CA VAL A 59 10.76 4.70 16.43
C VAL A 59 10.41 4.17 15.04
N SER A 60 9.14 3.83 14.79
CA SER A 60 8.71 3.40 13.46
C SER A 60 8.77 4.56 12.46
N PRO A 61 9.21 4.32 11.19
CA PRO A 61 9.18 5.34 10.15
C PRO A 61 7.74 5.64 9.71
N ALA A 62 7.54 6.82 9.12
CA ALA A 62 6.30 7.15 8.44
C ALA A 62 6.16 6.31 7.15
N LEU A 63 4.97 5.74 6.92
CA LEU A 63 4.65 4.94 5.74
C LEU A 63 3.39 5.47 5.09
N ALA A 64 3.31 5.38 3.76
CA ALA A 64 2.12 5.70 2.99
C ALA A 64 1.93 4.73 1.84
N TRP A 65 0.69 4.53 1.39
CA TRP A 65 0.39 3.65 0.26
C TRP A 65 -0.75 4.16 -0.60
N THR A 66 -0.74 3.70 -1.85
CA THR A 66 -1.76 4.02 -2.85
C THR A 66 -3.09 3.33 -2.54
N ASP A 67 -4.12 3.65 -3.32
CA ASP A 67 -5.42 3.00 -3.20
C ASP A 67 -5.30 1.50 -3.41
N PRO A 68 -5.93 0.69 -2.55
CA PRO A 68 -5.96 -0.76 -2.67
C PRO A 68 -6.99 -1.20 -3.72
N PRO A 69 -6.96 -2.48 -4.14
CA PRO A 69 -8.02 -3.07 -4.94
C PRO A 69 -9.40 -2.96 -4.28
N ALA A 70 -10.43 -2.92 -5.10
CA ALA A 70 -11.81 -3.03 -4.63
C ALA A 70 -12.00 -4.34 -3.83
N GLY A 71 -12.82 -4.27 -2.78
CA GLY A 71 -13.07 -5.40 -1.88
C GLY A 71 -12.10 -5.48 -0.69
N THR A 72 -11.11 -4.60 -0.61
CA THR A 72 -10.23 -4.54 0.57
C THR A 72 -11.02 -4.16 1.82
N GLN A 73 -10.92 -5.01 2.85
CA GLN A 73 -11.59 -4.82 4.14
C GLN A 73 -10.61 -4.48 5.28
N SER A 74 -9.34 -4.82 5.13
CA SER A 74 -8.29 -4.44 6.08
C SER A 74 -6.91 -4.48 5.44
N PHE A 75 -5.90 -3.97 6.19
CA PHE A 75 -4.51 -4.17 5.85
C PHE A 75 -3.76 -4.84 6.99
N ALA A 76 -2.67 -5.53 6.62
CA ALA A 76 -1.63 -5.99 7.53
C ALA A 76 -0.27 -5.52 7.03
N LEU A 77 0.61 -5.10 7.95
CA LEU A 77 2.01 -4.78 7.68
C LEU A 77 2.90 -5.70 8.51
N VAL A 78 3.87 -6.28 7.84
CA VAL A 78 4.95 -7.07 8.44
C VAL A 78 6.27 -6.42 8.09
N VAL A 79 7.09 -6.15 9.09
CA VAL A 79 8.47 -5.69 8.86
C VAL A 79 9.41 -6.78 9.33
N ASP A 80 10.17 -7.33 8.41
CA ASP A 80 11.06 -8.47 8.69
C ASP A 80 12.47 -8.29 8.10
N ASP A 81 13.40 -9.08 8.64
CA ASP A 81 14.79 -9.19 8.25
C ASP A 81 15.09 -10.67 7.96
N PRO A 82 15.22 -11.07 6.69
CA PRO A 82 15.58 -12.43 6.31
C PRO A 82 17.08 -12.71 6.35
N ASP A 83 17.95 -11.70 6.50
CA ASP A 83 19.39 -11.83 6.40
C ASP A 83 20.01 -12.44 7.68
N VAL A 84 19.21 -12.62 8.73
CA VAL A 84 19.66 -13.36 9.93
C VAL A 84 19.81 -14.84 9.59
N PRO A 85 21.01 -15.45 9.76
CA PRO A 85 21.31 -16.78 9.23
C PRO A 85 20.41 -17.91 9.71
N THR A 86 19.81 -17.79 10.90
CA THR A 86 19.08 -18.88 11.53
C THR A 86 17.57 -18.84 11.33
N LYS A 87 17.02 -17.66 11.05
CA LYS A 87 15.56 -17.43 10.88
C LYS A 87 15.27 -16.01 10.43
N THR A 88 14.17 -15.82 9.73
CA THR A 88 13.61 -14.47 9.51
C THR A 88 13.21 -13.83 10.84
N VAL A 89 13.66 -12.62 11.07
CA VAL A 89 13.41 -11.85 12.30
C VAL A 89 12.35 -10.81 12.04
N VAL A 90 11.32 -10.76 12.88
CA VAL A 90 10.21 -9.80 12.70
C VAL A 90 10.39 -8.60 13.63
N HIS A 91 10.48 -7.42 13.02
CA HIS A 91 10.66 -6.13 13.70
C HIS A 91 9.34 -5.44 14.03
N TRP A 92 8.29 -5.68 13.25
CA TRP A 92 6.98 -5.08 13.47
C TRP A 92 5.85 -5.91 12.85
N LEU A 93 4.74 -6.01 13.57
CA LEU A 93 3.49 -6.59 13.11
C LEU A 93 2.36 -5.64 13.47
N ILE A 94 1.60 -5.18 12.49
CA ILE A 94 0.36 -4.44 12.69
C ILE A 94 -0.68 -4.98 11.72
N TYR A 95 -1.90 -5.24 12.17
CA TYR A 95 -2.95 -5.90 11.40
C TYR A 95 -4.33 -5.35 11.78
N ASP A 96 -5.33 -5.70 10.98
CA ASP A 96 -6.68 -5.13 11.05
C ASP A 96 -6.69 -3.59 10.95
N LEU A 97 -5.73 -3.01 10.18
CA LEU A 97 -5.77 -1.61 9.82
C LEU A 97 -7.04 -1.34 8.99
N PRO A 98 -7.81 -0.29 9.30
CA PRO A 98 -9.04 0.02 8.59
C PRO A 98 -8.84 0.17 7.06
N PRO A 99 -9.82 -0.20 6.22
CA PRO A 99 -9.70 -0.15 4.76
C PRO A 99 -9.54 1.27 4.21
N ALA A 100 -9.91 2.29 4.97
CA ALA A 100 -9.71 3.70 4.62
C ALA A 100 -8.30 4.22 4.94
N THR A 101 -7.48 3.46 5.69
CA THR A 101 -6.12 3.88 6.07
C THR A 101 -5.22 3.93 4.82
N ARG A 102 -4.46 5.01 4.67
CA ARG A 102 -3.49 5.22 3.59
C ARG A 102 -2.10 5.56 4.09
N ALA A 103 -1.93 5.69 5.40
CA ALA A 103 -0.65 6.02 5.99
C ALA A 103 -0.57 5.54 7.45
N LEU A 104 0.65 5.32 7.91
CA LEU A 104 1.03 5.22 9.31
C LEU A 104 1.96 6.39 9.63
N PRO A 105 1.69 7.15 10.69
CA PRO A 105 2.58 8.23 11.10
C PRO A 105 3.91 7.68 11.62
N GLU A 106 4.91 8.53 11.66
CA GLU A 106 6.14 8.23 12.39
C GLU A 106 5.82 8.02 13.88
N GLY A 107 6.49 7.04 14.49
CA GLY A 107 6.38 6.80 15.92
C GLY A 107 5.02 6.23 16.35
N VAL A 108 4.47 5.28 15.59
CA VAL A 108 3.25 4.57 16.01
C VAL A 108 3.44 4.05 17.44
N PRO A 109 2.50 4.36 18.38
CA PRO A 109 2.62 3.93 19.77
C PRO A 109 2.74 2.41 19.91
N THR A 110 3.62 1.93 20.79
CA THR A 110 3.83 0.48 21.04
C THR A 110 2.73 -0.11 21.93
N LYS A 111 1.47 0.11 21.56
CA LYS A 111 0.27 -0.41 22.24
C LYS A 111 -0.29 -1.59 21.48
N ALA A 112 -0.76 -2.61 22.21
CA ALA A 112 -1.29 -3.82 21.60
C ALA A 112 -2.57 -3.61 20.78
N LYS A 113 -3.34 -2.55 21.09
CA LYS A 113 -4.50 -2.08 20.35
C LYS A 113 -4.41 -0.57 20.18
N LEU A 114 -4.61 -0.09 18.96
CA LEU A 114 -4.61 1.33 18.62
C LEU A 114 -6.02 1.92 18.62
N PRO A 115 -6.15 3.26 18.67
CA PRO A 115 -7.46 3.92 18.73
C PRO A 115 -8.36 3.65 17.50
N ASP A 116 -7.77 3.40 16.32
CA ASP A 116 -8.47 3.09 15.08
C ASP A 116 -8.98 1.63 15.01
N GLY A 117 -8.73 0.85 16.06
CA GLY A 117 -9.12 -0.56 16.15
C GLY A 117 -8.06 -1.54 15.68
N SER A 118 -7.01 -1.08 14.99
CA SER A 118 -5.90 -1.93 14.59
C SER A 118 -5.16 -2.52 15.79
N ARG A 119 -4.45 -3.62 15.54
CA ARG A 119 -3.77 -4.39 16.58
C ARG A 119 -2.32 -4.61 16.20
N GLN A 120 -1.47 -4.70 17.21
CA GLN A 120 -0.07 -4.99 17.00
C GLN A 120 0.33 -6.33 17.62
N GLY A 121 1.20 -7.03 16.92
CA GLY A 121 1.76 -8.32 17.30
C GLY A 121 3.09 -8.20 18.04
N LYS A 122 3.64 -9.36 18.40
CA LYS A 122 4.96 -9.47 19.03
C LYS A 122 6.06 -9.36 17.99
N ASN A 123 7.04 -8.52 18.27
CA ASN A 123 8.29 -8.43 17.52
C ASN A 123 9.33 -9.44 18.05
N VAL A 124 10.54 -9.45 17.48
CA VAL A 124 11.66 -10.34 17.84
C VAL A 124 12.03 -10.28 19.32
N THR A 125 11.82 -9.16 20.01
CA THR A 125 12.10 -9.01 21.44
C THR A 125 10.98 -9.53 22.33
N GLY A 126 9.89 -10.05 21.75
CA GLY A 126 8.67 -10.47 22.45
C GLY A 126 7.77 -9.30 22.89
N LYS A 127 8.18 -8.06 22.63
CA LYS A 127 7.41 -6.85 22.90
C LYS A 127 6.45 -6.55 21.75
N VAL A 128 5.51 -5.66 21.98
CA VAL A 128 4.53 -5.20 20.99
C VAL A 128 5.04 -3.94 20.29
N GLY A 129 4.72 -3.84 19.00
CA GLY A 129 5.05 -2.67 18.18
C GLY A 129 6.39 -2.79 17.48
N TYR A 130 6.81 -1.69 16.89
CA TYR A 130 8.07 -1.61 16.17
C TYR A 130 9.27 -1.74 17.10
N THR A 131 10.31 -2.43 16.63
CA THR A 131 11.66 -2.43 17.22
C THR A 131 12.68 -2.12 16.13
N GLY A 132 13.56 -1.15 16.39
CA GLY A 132 14.58 -0.74 15.42
C GLY A 132 15.50 -1.90 15.04
N PRO A 133 15.93 -1.98 13.78
CA PRO A 133 17.03 -2.82 13.34
C PRO A 133 18.27 -2.67 14.22
N CYS A 134 18.90 -3.80 14.55
CA CYS A 134 20.14 -3.85 15.32
C CYS A 134 20.96 -5.09 14.93
N PRO A 135 21.52 -5.13 13.70
CA PRO A 135 22.36 -6.23 13.27
C PRO A 135 23.66 -6.24 14.06
N GLN A 136 24.43 -7.32 13.96
CA GLN A 136 25.73 -7.42 14.63
C GLN A 136 26.65 -6.31 14.17
N LYS A 137 27.26 -5.59 15.11
CA LYS A 137 28.21 -4.52 14.85
C LYS A 137 29.39 -4.99 14.00
N GLY A 138 29.70 -4.25 12.94
CA GLY A 138 30.76 -4.62 12.00
C GLY A 138 30.42 -5.76 11.05
N GLY A 139 29.17 -6.29 11.09
CA GLY A 139 28.66 -7.28 10.15
C GLY A 139 28.29 -6.66 8.79
N ALA A 140 27.78 -7.46 7.87
CA ALA A 140 27.22 -6.98 6.61
C ALA A 140 25.93 -6.18 6.87
N ALA A 141 25.57 -5.32 5.89
CA ALA A 141 24.29 -4.65 5.91
C ALA A 141 23.16 -5.67 5.73
N HIS A 142 22.11 -5.55 6.54
CA HIS A 142 20.89 -6.34 6.42
C HIS A 142 19.82 -5.58 5.65
N HIS A 143 18.89 -6.31 5.03
CA HIS A 143 17.72 -5.78 4.35
C HIS A 143 16.50 -5.91 5.25
N TYR A 144 15.75 -4.82 5.37
CA TYR A 144 14.53 -4.76 6.17
C TYR A 144 13.36 -4.55 5.22
N PHE A 145 12.52 -5.56 5.13
CA PHE A 145 11.39 -5.60 4.22
C PHE A 145 10.12 -5.11 4.93
N PHE A 146 9.58 -4.01 4.48
CA PHE A 146 8.27 -3.51 4.89
C PHE A 146 7.24 -4.06 3.91
N LYS A 147 6.45 -5.04 4.32
CA LYS A 147 5.49 -5.77 3.49
C LYS A 147 4.08 -5.41 3.88
N LEU A 148 3.34 -4.74 2.98
CA LEU A 148 1.95 -4.36 3.16
C LEU A 148 1.05 -5.31 2.38
N TYR A 149 0.03 -5.82 3.02
CA TYR A 149 -0.99 -6.72 2.46
C TYR A 149 -2.37 -6.07 2.54
N ALA A 150 -3.07 -5.96 1.41
CA ALA A 150 -4.49 -5.62 1.36
C ALA A 150 -5.30 -6.91 1.40
N LEU A 151 -6.24 -7.01 2.33
CA LEU A 151 -6.97 -8.24 2.65
C LEU A 151 -8.47 -8.08 2.36
N ASP A 152 -9.12 -9.16 1.93
CA ASP A 152 -10.57 -9.21 1.69
C ASP A 152 -11.41 -9.43 2.96
N TYR A 153 -10.77 -9.42 4.13
CA TYR A 153 -11.43 -9.58 5.43
C TYR A 153 -10.63 -8.91 6.56
N GLN A 154 -11.20 -8.89 7.77
CA GLN A 154 -10.47 -8.57 8.99
C GLN A 154 -10.02 -9.87 9.65
N THR A 155 -8.75 -9.94 10.08
CA THR A 155 -8.19 -11.18 10.65
C THR A 155 -8.85 -11.60 11.94
N GLY A 156 -9.37 -10.65 12.71
CA GLY A 156 -9.96 -10.91 14.03
C GLY A 156 -8.98 -11.43 15.08
N LEU A 157 -7.68 -11.48 14.76
CA LEU A 157 -6.65 -11.95 15.68
C LEU A 157 -6.62 -11.11 16.95
N LYS A 158 -6.39 -11.75 18.09
CA LYS A 158 -6.19 -11.04 19.36
C LYS A 158 -4.90 -10.20 19.30
N PRO A 159 -4.85 -9.07 20.03
CA PRO A 159 -3.60 -8.33 20.20
C PRO A 159 -2.45 -9.23 20.68
N LYS A 160 -1.22 -8.91 20.29
CA LYS A 160 0.01 -9.67 20.58
C LYS A 160 0.13 -11.00 19.83
N ALA A 161 -0.55 -11.17 18.70
CA ALA A 161 -0.35 -12.31 17.82
C ALA A 161 1.13 -12.41 17.37
N THR A 162 1.57 -13.61 17.08
CA THR A 162 2.90 -13.88 16.53
C THR A 162 2.92 -13.69 15.00
N ALA A 163 4.10 -13.65 14.39
CA ALA A 163 4.23 -13.62 12.93
C ALA A 163 3.52 -14.82 12.29
N ALA A 164 3.72 -16.02 12.84
CA ALA A 164 3.08 -17.23 12.32
C ALA A 164 1.54 -17.17 12.40
N ASP A 165 0.97 -16.55 13.43
CA ASP A 165 -0.48 -16.36 13.54
C ASP A 165 -0.99 -15.42 12.43
N VAL A 166 -0.27 -14.30 12.19
CA VAL A 166 -0.62 -13.34 11.14
C VAL A 166 -0.47 -13.96 9.76
N GLU A 167 0.66 -14.61 9.46
CA GLU A 167 0.90 -15.29 8.18
C GLU A 167 -0.17 -16.35 7.88
N LYS A 168 -0.52 -17.15 8.89
CA LYS A 168 -1.59 -18.14 8.76
C LYS A 168 -2.94 -17.49 8.48
N ALA A 169 -3.26 -16.40 9.17
CA ALA A 169 -4.52 -15.70 9.01
C ALA A 169 -4.65 -15.05 7.63
N ILE A 170 -3.61 -14.39 7.11
CA ILE A 170 -3.70 -13.68 5.82
C ILE A 170 -3.61 -14.62 4.61
N LYS A 171 -3.17 -15.86 4.80
CA LYS A 171 -3.00 -16.83 3.70
C LYS A 171 -4.33 -17.12 3.00
N GLY A 172 -4.38 -16.85 1.70
CA GLY A 172 -5.58 -17.04 0.86
C GLY A 172 -6.55 -15.84 0.87
N HIS A 173 -6.22 -14.76 1.60
CA HIS A 173 -7.03 -13.56 1.74
C HIS A 173 -6.35 -12.29 1.21
N ILE A 174 -5.22 -12.43 0.53
CA ILE A 174 -4.44 -11.30 0.01
C ILE A 174 -4.99 -10.91 -1.37
N LEU A 175 -5.54 -9.71 -1.47
CA LEU A 175 -5.97 -9.09 -2.73
C LEU A 175 -4.82 -8.41 -3.47
N ALA A 176 -3.92 -7.77 -2.73
CA ALA A 176 -2.71 -7.15 -3.25
C ALA A 176 -1.64 -7.06 -2.17
N GLN A 177 -0.39 -6.94 -2.62
CA GLN A 177 0.75 -6.70 -1.74
C GLN A 177 1.67 -5.63 -2.32
N ALA A 178 2.34 -4.92 -1.43
CA ALA A 178 3.39 -3.97 -1.76
C ALA A 178 4.56 -4.15 -0.80
N GLU A 179 5.75 -3.82 -1.26
CA GLU A 179 6.97 -3.96 -0.50
C GLU A 179 7.82 -2.71 -0.63
N LEU A 180 8.47 -2.32 0.46
CA LEU A 180 9.47 -1.28 0.52
C LEU A 180 10.67 -1.84 1.29
N ILE A 181 11.87 -1.70 0.76
CA ILE A 181 13.09 -2.25 1.35
C ILE A 181 13.95 -1.10 1.85
N ALA A 182 14.54 -1.27 3.03
CA ALA A 182 15.60 -0.42 3.55
C ALA A 182 16.80 -1.27 3.94
N ARG A 183 17.99 -0.67 4.04
CA ARG A 183 19.22 -1.34 4.47
C ARG A 183 19.75 -0.69 5.73
N PHE A 184 20.32 -1.49 6.60
CA PHE A 184 21.03 -0.96 7.76
C PHE A 184 22.21 -1.86 8.13
N GLN A 185 23.32 -1.22 8.47
CA GLN A 185 24.53 -1.82 9.00
C GLN A 185 24.88 -1.10 10.31
N HIS A 186 25.14 -1.85 11.37
CA HIS A 186 25.49 -1.32 12.68
C HIS A 186 26.99 -1.28 12.89
#